data_cb2e157b3f83b6021e4fc057e25cabf9
#
_entry.id   cb2e157b3f83b6021e4fc057e25cabf9
#
_cell.length_a   1.000
_cell.length_b   1.000
_cell.length_c   1.000
_cell.angle_alpha   90.00
_cell.angle_beta   90.00
_cell.angle_gamma   90.00
#
_symmetry.space_group_name_H-M   'P 1'
#
loop_
_entity.id
_entity.type
_entity.pdbx_description
1 polymer ?
#
loop_
_entity_poly.entity_id
_entity_poly.type
_entity_poly.pdbx_seq_one_letter_code
_entity_poly.pdbx_strand_id
1 'polypeptide(L)'
;MKSTMRRTSQMVLAATIFVAGIAVGTLPARSAAVQNRFGQPKTVLHVVVYKFRDNVSNYDREKAINGIRDMAGKIPGIKNVWLKTGRNQIKDFSGVYAIEFTSAEAAADYAESPVHETWSKMWQEQRENSLSFQVSNP
;
A
#
# COMPACT_ATOMS: atom_id res chain seq x y z
N MET A 1 49.50 50.19 73.20
CA MET A 1 49.63 49.79 71.78
C MET A 1 48.46 48.92 71.41
N LYS A 2 47.51 49.45 70.64
CA LYS A 2 46.26 48.75 70.29
C LYS A 2 46.41 48.21 68.86
N SER A 3 46.36 46.88 68.70
CA SER A 3 46.37 46.21 67.45
C SER A 3 44.92 46.03 66.98
N THR A 4 44.61 46.62 65.85
CA THR A 4 43.31 46.59 65.22
C THR A 4 43.25 45.41 64.20
N MET A 5 42.50 44.38 64.58
CA MET A 5 42.31 43.22 63.73
C MET A 5 41.17 43.47 62.71
N ARG A 6 41.56 43.65 61.44
CA ARG A 6 40.59 43.77 60.31
C ARG A 6 40.01 42.38 60.03
N ARG A 7 38.72 42.23 60.17
CA ARG A 7 37.95 41.10 59.65
C ARG A 7 37.64 41.34 58.23
N THR A 8 38.20 40.54 57.37
CA THR A 8 37.78 40.46 55.93
C THR A 8 36.59 39.50 55.83
N SER A 9 35.41 40.05 55.51
CA SER A 9 34.25 39.30 55.13
C SER A 9 34.45 38.73 53.73
N GLN A 10 34.51 37.41 53.63
CA GLN A 10 34.42 36.73 52.34
C GLN A 10 32.94 36.56 52.01
N MET A 11 32.48 37.28 50.98
CA MET A 11 31.19 37.03 50.35
C MET A 11 31.35 35.82 49.45
N VAL A 12 30.67 34.72 49.84
CA VAL A 12 30.49 33.54 48.99
C VAL A 12 29.33 33.86 48.04
N LEU A 13 29.67 34.12 46.77
CA LEU A 13 28.68 34.30 45.72
C LEU A 13 28.20 32.91 45.25
N ALA A 14 27.03 32.47 45.72
CA ALA A 14 26.41 31.25 45.25
C ALA A 14 25.81 31.52 43.86
N ALA A 15 26.47 31.04 42.82
CA ALA A 15 25.95 31.07 41.43
C ALA A 15 24.91 29.93 41.30
N THR A 16 23.66 30.31 41.30
CA THR A 16 22.55 29.37 41.02
C THR A 16 22.48 29.18 39.50
N ILE A 17 22.95 28.04 39.00
CA ILE A 17 22.81 27.67 37.58
C ILE A 17 21.37 27.20 37.38
N PHE A 18 20.57 28.05 36.72
CA PHE A 18 19.22 27.69 36.27
C PHE A 18 19.37 26.89 34.99
N VAL A 19 19.33 25.55 35.06
CA VAL A 19 19.22 24.69 33.88
C VAL A 19 17.79 24.77 33.39
N ALA A 20 17.53 25.63 32.43
CA ALA A 20 16.27 25.65 31.68
C ALA A 20 16.22 24.38 30.83
N GLY A 21 15.55 23.34 31.31
CA GLY A 21 15.25 22.15 30.53
C GLY A 21 14.31 22.51 29.38
N ILE A 22 14.88 22.57 28.18
CA ILE A 22 14.06 22.64 26.94
C ILE A 22 13.38 21.29 26.81
N ALA A 23 12.13 21.18 27.25
CA ALA A 23 11.28 20.06 26.89
C ALA A 23 11.00 20.14 25.38
N VAL A 24 11.78 19.42 24.57
CA VAL A 24 11.49 19.19 23.17
C VAL A 24 10.27 18.26 23.16
N GLY A 25 9.09 18.85 23.23
CA GLY A 25 7.85 18.15 22.99
C GLY A 25 7.86 17.66 21.55
N THR A 26 8.04 16.35 21.36
CA THR A 26 7.78 15.70 20.09
C THR A 26 6.29 15.83 19.81
N LEU A 27 5.92 16.87 19.07
CA LEU A 27 4.56 16.96 18.51
C LEU A 27 4.36 15.70 17.67
N PRO A 28 3.28 14.93 17.91
CA PRO A 28 2.96 13.82 17.03
C PRO A 28 2.86 14.38 15.62
N ALA A 29 3.68 13.86 14.71
CA ALA A 29 3.60 14.21 13.30
C ALA A 29 2.16 13.88 12.86
N ARG A 30 1.31 14.90 12.73
CA ARG A 30 0.01 14.73 12.09
C ARG A 30 0.32 14.22 10.69
N SER A 31 -0.04 12.96 10.44
CA SER A 31 -0.01 12.46 9.07
C SER A 31 -0.76 13.46 8.20
N ALA A 32 -0.07 14.08 7.26
CA ALA A 32 -0.71 14.99 6.33
C ALA A 32 -1.88 14.24 5.69
N ALA A 33 -3.07 14.81 5.77
CA ALA A 33 -4.25 14.22 5.13
C ALA A 33 -3.93 13.99 3.67
N VAL A 34 -4.11 12.75 3.20
CA VAL A 34 -3.89 12.41 1.79
C VAL A 34 -4.90 13.23 0.98
N GLN A 35 -4.38 14.15 0.19
CA GLN A 35 -5.22 14.97 -0.68
C GLN A 35 -5.71 14.11 -1.84
N ASN A 36 -7.02 14.01 -2.04
CA ASN A 36 -7.60 13.36 -3.21
C ASN A 36 -7.19 14.12 -4.48
N ARG A 37 -6.63 13.39 -5.43
CA ARG A 37 -6.25 13.91 -6.74
C ARG A 37 -7.15 13.28 -7.79
N PHE A 38 -8.28 13.91 -8.04
CA PHE A 38 -9.19 13.46 -9.11
C PHE A 38 -8.47 13.54 -10.48
N GLY A 39 -8.72 12.56 -11.32
CA GLY A 39 -8.03 12.44 -12.60
C GLY A 39 -6.58 11.92 -12.51
N GLN A 40 -6.14 11.41 -11.35
CA GLN A 40 -4.84 10.80 -11.13
C GLN A 40 -4.98 9.50 -10.34
N PRO A 41 -4.15 8.46 -10.58
CA PRO A 41 -3.11 8.41 -11.63
C PRO A 41 -3.70 8.21 -13.04
N LYS A 42 -2.90 8.51 -14.07
CA LYS A 42 -3.19 8.25 -15.49
C LYS A 42 -2.82 6.80 -15.85
N THR A 43 -3.44 5.85 -15.20
CA THR A 43 -3.20 4.42 -15.36
C THR A 43 -4.49 3.72 -15.72
N VAL A 44 -4.40 2.49 -16.22
CA VAL A 44 -5.56 1.64 -16.49
C VAL A 44 -5.69 0.61 -15.38
N LEU A 45 -6.86 0.51 -14.81
CA LEU A 45 -7.19 -0.49 -13.80
C LEU A 45 -8.11 -1.55 -14.42
N HIS A 46 -7.63 -2.78 -14.53
CA HIS A 46 -8.42 -3.94 -14.92
C HIS A 46 -8.96 -4.62 -13.67
N VAL A 47 -10.28 -4.57 -13.50
CA VAL A 47 -10.99 -5.12 -12.33
C VAL A 47 -11.74 -6.36 -12.77
N VAL A 48 -11.56 -7.45 -12.04
CA VAL A 48 -12.24 -8.72 -12.33
C VAL A 48 -12.98 -9.21 -11.09
N VAL A 49 -14.29 -9.33 -11.20
CA VAL A 49 -15.15 -10.00 -10.22
C VAL A 49 -15.32 -11.44 -10.68
N TYR A 50 -15.16 -12.41 -9.78
CA TYR A 50 -15.11 -13.82 -10.16
C TYR A 50 -15.85 -14.76 -9.19
N LYS A 51 -16.29 -15.88 -9.74
CA LYS A 51 -16.83 -17.01 -9.00
C LYS A 51 -16.05 -18.27 -9.37
N PHE A 52 -15.50 -18.95 -8.36
CA PHE A 52 -14.93 -20.28 -8.56
C PHE A 52 -16.03 -21.33 -8.66
N ARG A 53 -15.75 -22.41 -9.40
CA ARG A 53 -16.58 -23.62 -9.35
C ARG A 53 -16.54 -24.23 -7.96
N ASP A 54 -17.62 -24.87 -7.54
CA ASP A 54 -17.73 -25.43 -6.17
C ASP A 54 -16.71 -26.53 -5.91
N ASN A 55 -16.33 -27.31 -6.93
CA ASN A 55 -15.38 -28.40 -6.83
C ASN A 55 -13.90 -27.98 -6.84
N VAL A 56 -13.58 -26.69 -6.96
CA VAL A 56 -12.18 -26.19 -6.92
C VAL A 56 -11.69 -26.13 -5.48
N SER A 57 -10.56 -26.82 -5.22
CA SER A 57 -9.95 -26.84 -3.90
C SER A 57 -9.46 -25.45 -3.45
N ASN A 58 -9.35 -25.22 -2.14
CA ASN A 58 -8.77 -23.97 -1.62
C ASN A 58 -7.33 -23.74 -2.11
N TYR A 59 -6.54 -24.82 -2.20
CA TYR A 59 -5.20 -24.76 -2.75
C TYR A 59 -5.18 -24.24 -4.19
N ASP A 60 -6.05 -24.75 -5.06
CA ASP A 60 -6.12 -24.32 -6.46
C ASP A 60 -6.64 -22.90 -6.59
N ARG A 61 -7.60 -22.49 -5.75
CA ARG A 61 -8.08 -21.11 -5.67
C ARG A 61 -6.94 -20.15 -5.31
N GLU A 62 -6.17 -20.47 -4.29
CA GLU A 62 -5.02 -19.66 -3.88
C GLU A 62 -3.94 -19.63 -4.96
N LYS A 63 -3.65 -20.76 -5.60
CA LYS A 63 -2.71 -20.88 -6.71
C LYS A 63 -3.12 -20.00 -7.88
N ALA A 64 -4.40 -19.99 -8.24
CA ALA A 64 -4.91 -19.16 -9.32
C ALA A 64 -4.72 -17.65 -9.04
N ILE A 65 -5.07 -17.22 -7.83
CA ILE A 65 -4.92 -15.80 -7.43
C ILE A 65 -3.45 -15.40 -7.28
N ASN A 66 -2.60 -16.25 -6.71
CA ASN A 66 -1.17 -15.99 -6.59
C ASN A 66 -0.48 -15.96 -7.97
N GLY A 67 -0.97 -16.74 -8.94
CA GLY A 67 -0.49 -16.71 -10.33
C GLY A 67 -0.58 -15.32 -10.98
N ILE A 68 -1.52 -14.48 -10.54
CA ILE A 68 -1.61 -13.07 -11.01
C ILE A 68 -0.37 -12.29 -10.56
N ARG A 69 0.12 -12.52 -9.33
CA ARG A 69 1.37 -11.91 -8.83
C ARG A 69 2.58 -12.39 -9.64
N ASP A 70 2.60 -13.67 -9.96
CA ASP A 70 3.69 -14.25 -10.76
C ASP A 70 3.72 -13.70 -12.18
N MET A 71 2.56 -13.44 -12.78
CA MET A 71 2.45 -12.72 -14.05
C MET A 71 2.96 -11.29 -13.95
N ALA A 72 2.60 -10.58 -12.89
CA ALA A 72 3.01 -9.19 -12.67
C ALA A 72 4.54 -9.04 -12.66
N GLY A 73 5.26 -10.06 -12.18
CA GLY A 73 6.73 -10.09 -12.21
C GLY A 73 7.33 -10.39 -13.60
N LYS A 74 6.51 -10.80 -14.58
CA LYS A 74 6.99 -11.27 -15.89
C LYS A 74 6.47 -10.45 -17.07
N ILE A 75 5.36 -9.75 -16.90
CA ILE A 75 4.72 -8.96 -17.97
C ILE A 75 5.03 -7.48 -17.73
N PRO A 76 5.78 -6.84 -18.65
CA PRO A 76 6.04 -5.40 -18.58
C PRO A 76 4.76 -4.59 -18.57
N GLY A 77 4.78 -3.43 -17.92
CA GLY A 77 3.64 -2.52 -17.87
C GLY A 77 2.61 -2.82 -16.77
N ILE A 78 2.69 -3.96 -16.09
CA ILE A 78 1.93 -4.16 -14.86
C ILE A 78 2.61 -3.36 -13.75
N LYS A 79 1.89 -2.41 -13.17
CA LYS A 79 2.39 -1.52 -12.14
C LYS A 79 2.09 -2.03 -10.73
N ASN A 80 0.90 -2.60 -10.53
CA ASN A 80 0.46 -3.12 -9.25
C ASN A 80 -0.65 -4.17 -9.42
N VAL A 81 -0.85 -5.00 -8.39
CA VAL A 81 -1.96 -5.95 -8.30
C VAL A 81 -2.61 -5.92 -6.93
N TRP A 82 -3.94 -5.99 -6.89
CA TRP A 82 -4.74 -6.13 -5.67
C TRP A 82 -5.43 -7.50 -5.71
N LEU A 83 -5.05 -8.40 -4.83
CA LEU A 83 -5.46 -9.81 -4.87
C LEU A 83 -6.39 -10.21 -3.72
N LYS A 84 -6.50 -9.35 -2.70
CA LYS A 84 -7.32 -9.64 -1.52
C LYS A 84 -8.62 -8.87 -1.58
N THR A 85 -9.73 -9.59 -1.68
CA THR A 85 -11.06 -9.03 -1.52
C THR A 85 -11.25 -8.58 -0.06
N GLY A 86 -11.41 -7.28 0.16
CA GLY A 86 -11.63 -6.72 1.50
C GLY A 86 -13.06 -6.96 1.99
N ARG A 87 -14.04 -6.56 1.17
CA ARG A 87 -15.46 -6.74 1.43
C ARG A 87 -16.18 -7.14 0.16
N ASN A 88 -16.89 -8.26 0.20
CA ASN A 88 -17.73 -8.70 -0.90
C ASN A 88 -19.20 -8.45 -0.56
N GLN A 89 -19.88 -7.66 -1.38
CA GLN A 89 -21.32 -7.37 -1.25
C GLN A 89 -22.15 -8.10 -2.31
N ILE A 90 -21.50 -8.79 -3.25
CA ILE A 90 -22.15 -9.54 -4.33
C ILE A 90 -22.18 -11.01 -3.91
N LYS A 91 -23.34 -11.49 -3.47
CA LYS A 91 -23.51 -12.81 -2.84
C LYS A 91 -23.01 -13.99 -3.69
N ASP A 92 -23.16 -13.91 -5.02
CA ASP A 92 -22.89 -15.01 -5.94
C ASP A 92 -21.46 -15.02 -6.49
N PHE A 93 -20.56 -14.18 -5.95
CA PHE A 93 -19.16 -14.12 -6.37
C PHE A 93 -18.21 -14.44 -5.23
N SER A 94 -17.10 -15.10 -5.58
CA SER A 94 -16.07 -15.52 -4.64
C SER A 94 -15.17 -14.35 -4.21
N GLY A 95 -14.95 -13.40 -5.12
CA GLY A 95 -14.10 -12.26 -4.84
C GLY A 95 -13.87 -11.33 -6.01
N VAL A 96 -12.94 -10.41 -5.82
CA VAL A 96 -12.50 -9.44 -6.81
C VAL A 96 -10.98 -9.31 -6.73
N TYR A 97 -10.35 -9.18 -7.88
CA TYR A 97 -8.95 -8.73 -7.99
C TYR A 97 -8.85 -7.57 -8.97
N ALA A 98 -7.75 -6.85 -8.88
CA ALA A 98 -7.45 -5.79 -9.83
C ALA A 98 -5.98 -5.80 -10.24
N ILE A 99 -5.73 -5.39 -11.49
CA ILE A 99 -4.39 -5.21 -12.07
C ILE A 99 -4.29 -3.78 -12.59
N GLU A 100 -3.27 -3.06 -12.17
CA GLU A 100 -2.98 -1.71 -12.67
C GLU A 100 -1.90 -1.77 -13.74
N PHE A 101 -2.20 -1.18 -14.87
CA PHE A 101 -1.27 -1.02 -15.99
C PHE A 101 -0.81 0.43 -16.12
N THR A 102 0.43 0.62 -16.55
CA THR A 102 1.02 1.94 -16.77
C THR A 102 0.31 2.74 -17.86
N SER A 103 -0.33 2.06 -18.81
CA SER A 103 -1.06 2.67 -19.95
C SER A 103 -2.08 1.70 -20.56
N ALA A 104 -2.88 2.17 -21.51
CA ALA A 104 -3.81 1.36 -22.27
C ALA A 104 -3.08 0.36 -23.18
N GLU A 105 -1.94 0.74 -23.74
CA GLU A 105 -1.07 -0.12 -24.56
C GLU A 105 -0.56 -1.28 -23.71
N ALA A 106 -0.06 -1.00 -22.49
CA ALA A 106 0.39 -2.05 -21.58
C ALA A 106 -0.74 -3.04 -21.20
N ALA A 107 -1.98 -2.56 -21.10
CA ALA A 107 -3.13 -3.43 -20.85
C ALA A 107 -3.47 -4.28 -22.09
N ALA A 108 -3.26 -3.78 -23.29
CA ALA A 108 -3.41 -4.53 -24.54
C ALA A 108 -2.31 -5.60 -24.68
N ASP A 109 -1.04 -5.22 -24.45
CA ASP A 109 0.11 -6.13 -24.48
C ASP A 109 -0.03 -7.28 -23.46
N TYR A 110 -0.59 -7.00 -22.29
CA TYR A 110 -0.93 -8.02 -21.31
C TYR A 110 -1.90 -9.06 -21.87
N ALA A 111 -2.95 -8.62 -22.56
CA ALA A 111 -3.95 -9.53 -23.13
C ALA A 111 -3.35 -10.49 -24.19
N GLU A 112 -2.36 -10.03 -24.93
CA GLU A 112 -1.63 -10.77 -25.98
C GLU A 112 -0.45 -11.61 -25.42
N SER A 113 -0.11 -11.45 -24.16
CA SER A 113 1.07 -12.07 -23.55
C SER A 113 0.92 -13.59 -23.42
N PRO A 114 1.90 -14.40 -23.87
CA PRO A 114 1.90 -15.85 -23.67
C PRO A 114 1.89 -16.26 -22.18
N VAL A 115 2.42 -15.39 -21.29
CA VAL A 115 2.38 -15.60 -19.83
C VAL A 115 0.95 -15.48 -19.33
N HIS A 116 0.21 -14.48 -19.81
CA HIS A 116 -1.21 -14.32 -19.50
C HIS A 116 -2.03 -15.47 -20.08
N GLU A 117 -1.79 -15.88 -21.32
CA GLU A 117 -2.48 -17.00 -21.95
C GLU A 117 -2.34 -18.29 -21.15
N THR A 118 -1.12 -18.59 -20.70
CA THR A 118 -0.84 -19.80 -19.89
C THR A 118 -1.63 -19.78 -18.57
N TRP A 119 -1.60 -18.66 -17.85
CA TRP A 119 -2.36 -18.50 -16.64
C TRP A 119 -3.88 -18.53 -16.90
N SER A 120 -4.33 -17.90 -17.96
CA SER A 120 -5.75 -17.78 -18.32
C SER A 120 -6.38 -19.15 -18.64
N LYS A 121 -5.64 -20.08 -19.24
CA LYS A 121 -6.13 -21.46 -19.48
C LYS A 121 -6.48 -22.14 -18.15
N MET A 122 -5.58 -22.11 -17.18
CA MET A 122 -5.84 -22.65 -15.84
C MET A 122 -7.00 -21.91 -15.15
N TRP A 123 -7.03 -20.60 -15.25
CA TRP A 123 -8.09 -19.77 -14.67
C TRP A 123 -9.48 -20.13 -15.23
N GLN A 124 -9.60 -20.34 -16.54
CA GLN A 124 -10.86 -20.70 -17.19
C GLN A 124 -11.41 -22.06 -16.73
N GLU A 125 -10.56 -23.02 -16.41
CA GLU A 125 -10.96 -24.30 -15.88
C GLU A 125 -11.55 -24.21 -14.47
N GLN A 126 -11.05 -23.27 -13.68
CA GLN A 126 -11.41 -23.13 -12.26
C GLN A 126 -12.57 -22.16 -12.02
N ARG A 127 -12.73 -21.15 -12.88
CA ARG A 127 -13.81 -20.19 -12.72
C ARG A 127 -15.13 -20.70 -13.30
N GLU A 128 -16.22 -20.49 -12.58
CA GLU A 128 -17.58 -20.68 -13.09
C GLU A 128 -18.01 -19.45 -13.90
N ASN A 129 -17.76 -18.26 -13.35
CA ASN A 129 -18.14 -16.99 -13.98
C ASN A 129 -17.12 -15.90 -13.62
N SER A 130 -17.00 -14.89 -14.48
CA SER A 130 -16.29 -13.65 -14.19
C SER A 130 -16.81 -12.49 -15.02
N LEU A 131 -16.78 -11.31 -14.42
CA LEU A 131 -17.04 -10.03 -15.08
C LEU A 131 -15.77 -9.20 -14.97
N SER A 132 -15.34 -8.60 -16.09
CA SER A 132 -14.14 -7.77 -16.11
C SER A 132 -14.44 -6.38 -16.67
N PHE A 133 -13.77 -5.40 -16.12
CA PHE A 133 -13.87 -4.00 -16.49
C PHE A 133 -12.48 -3.39 -16.59
N GLN A 134 -12.32 -2.44 -17.50
CA GLN A 134 -11.18 -1.56 -17.51
C GLN A 134 -11.66 -0.13 -17.25
N VAL A 135 -11.01 0.54 -16.30
CA VAL A 135 -11.29 1.93 -15.96
C VAL A 135 -10.01 2.73 -15.94
N SER A 136 -10.10 3.99 -16.35
CA SER A 136 -9.01 4.94 -16.29
C SER A 136 -9.52 6.30 -15.86
N ASN A 137 -8.62 7.15 -15.41
CA ASN A 137 -8.94 8.56 -15.21
C ASN A 137 -8.86 9.30 -16.55
N PRO A 138 -9.73 10.33 -16.75
CA PRO A 138 -9.75 11.15 -17.96
C PRO A 138 -8.49 12.00 -18.12
#